data_221c84729b702ee0e7782bfb6434914b
#
_entry.id   221c84729b702ee0e7782bfb6434914b
#
_cell.length_a   1.000
_cell.length_b   1.000
_cell.length_c   1.000
_cell.angle_alpha   90.00
_cell.angle_beta   90.00
_cell.angle_gamma   90.00
#
_symmetry.space_group_name_H-M   'P 1'
#
loop_
_entity.id
_entity.type
_entity.pdbx_description
1 polymer ?
#
loop_
_entity_poly.entity_id
_entity_poly.type
_entity_poly.pdbx_seq_one_letter_code
_entity_poly.pdbx_strand_id
1 'polypeptide(L)'
;MTERQRHTRRAVTALLLILLCANLTLPSVATLAADPLPTPQSFPVWHAPDVNRLKFGIAGHMWWLDSHLDEFMAQYHQLGITNVRLSLDWKTFEPQPGQYDFARFDRVLNRLAAEHIEVIASFVAAPAWASPDSAACAKAQQEFDKERLTCGIRPDAEPQFREAIRTVAARYPFIRLWEFWNEPELWSYMGHEVADYLRWLRPFYDEIHAVNPGVIVAANTLAGYFYVDWLYGVSDNTNGPSKRPWDAISFHPYGSIMKPGASGQVAAIIPGPIQDVRKRMVNAGDASKKLWITEYGWETTPDQQAAFLQQGLPWLLAQDYIEVANLHMLHDWTGEHYGLLTTEPPIYNTGRDIDASTHFVPKEPYYSAYKNFPKPIASSAPSGSGMLVFPQTGHVIQSELRAAWERLGGMTTLGLPRTAEYARRDPADGRWYRTQDFERGRLIVRPTADGQPAHVDADLIVNAVLQAKGWLDPNTGTASGPAASEPAPATLDAFWFAIAGHSVAPPFRAVWQQAGGLVFLGMPRTGVVTENGIVVQYFERGRLELHGDAVWFGSVGNDALIAQGWLDAAGGPVPNTPTAREWAG
;
A
#
# COMPACT_ATOMS: atom_id res chain seq x y z
N MET A 1 -52.76 35.54 19.25
CA MET A 1 -51.66 36.54 19.25
C MET A 1 -51.98 37.52 18.14
N THR A 2 -52.28 38.79 18.50
CA THR A 2 -52.72 39.82 17.56
C THR A 2 -51.51 40.39 16.78
N GLU A 3 -51.78 40.87 15.60
CA GLU A 3 -50.85 41.48 14.66
C GLU A 3 -49.94 42.56 15.29
N ARG A 4 -50.41 43.22 16.29
CA ARG A 4 -49.70 44.24 17.08
C ARG A 4 -48.53 43.66 17.86
N GLN A 5 -48.55 42.37 18.28
CA GLN A 5 -47.47 41.70 18.98
C GLN A 5 -46.34 41.23 18.03
N ARG A 6 -46.65 41.06 16.76
CA ARG A 6 -45.64 40.69 15.74
C ARG A 6 -44.79 41.89 15.30
N HIS A 7 -45.38 43.09 15.24
CA HIS A 7 -44.64 44.31 14.88
C HIS A 7 -43.66 44.74 15.99
N THR A 8 -44.05 44.59 17.27
CA THR A 8 -43.16 44.95 18.40
C THR A 8 -41.97 44.04 18.49
N ARG A 9 -42.10 42.73 18.21
CA ARG A 9 -40.95 41.81 18.19
C ARG A 9 -40.01 42.07 17.02
N ARG A 10 -40.50 42.45 15.85
CA ARG A 10 -39.62 42.77 14.70
C ARG A 10 -38.87 44.08 14.91
N ALA A 11 -39.43 45.07 15.57
CA ALA A 11 -38.76 46.33 15.90
C ALA A 11 -37.65 46.13 16.94
N VAL A 12 -37.87 45.30 17.96
CA VAL A 12 -36.85 45.01 18.99
C VAL A 12 -35.69 44.19 18.43
N THR A 13 -35.96 43.24 17.52
CA THR A 13 -34.90 42.44 16.87
C THR A 13 -34.07 43.29 15.91
N ALA A 14 -34.69 44.22 15.19
CA ALA A 14 -33.97 45.14 14.31
C ALA A 14 -33.11 46.14 15.09
N LEU A 15 -33.56 46.62 16.26
CA LEU A 15 -32.80 47.54 17.10
C LEU A 15 -31.61 46.85 17.78
N LEU A 16 -31.75 45.57 18.18
CA LEU A 16 -30.65 44.75 18.74
C LEU A 16 -29.58 44.42 17.69
N LEU A 17 -29.95 44.20 16.43
CA LEU A 17 -28.99 44.00 15.34
C LEU A 17 -28.22 45.28 14.97
N ILE A 18 -28.85 46.45 15.03
CA ILE A 18 -28.19 47.75 14.76
C ILE A 18 -27.25 48.13 15.91
N LEU A 19 -27.57 47.80 17.16
CA LEU A 19 -26.67 48.02 18.30
C LEU A 19 -25.48 47.03 18.37
N LEU A 20 -25.61 45.84 17.80
CA LEU A 20 -24.46 44.90 17.67
C LEU A 20 -23.51 45.32 16.54
N CYS A 21 -23.98 46.00 15.49
CA CYS A 21 -23.11 46.45 14.39
C CYS A 21 -22.35 47.75 14.69
N ALA A 22 -22.73 48.50 15.71
CA ALA A 22 -22.09 49.80 16.02
C ALA A 22 -20.86 49.71 16.94
N ASN A 23 -20.52 48.52 17.46
CA ASN A 23 -19.37 48.31 18.33
C ASN A 23 -18.30 47.36 17.76
N LEU A 24 -18.35 47.02 16.47
CA LEU A 24 -17.25 46.39 15.77
C LEU A 24 -16.31 47.49 15.27
N THR A 25 -15.48 48.00 16.17
CA THR A 25 -14.18 48.60 15.77
C THR A 25 -13.41 47.50 15.12
N LEU A 26 -13.29 47.52 13.81
CA LEU A 26 -12.34 46.71 13.07
C LEU A 26 -10.96 46.91 13.73
N PRO A 27 -10.33 45.84 14.22
CA PRO A 27 -8.93 45.99 14.62
C PRO A 27 -8.20 46.46 13.38
N SER A 28 -7.43 47.55 13.52
CA SER A 28 -6.45 47.97 12.51
C SER A 28 -5.73 46.71 12.05
N VAL A 29 -5.70 46.47 10.73
CA VAL A 29 -4.85 45.46 10.10
C VAL A 29 -3.43 45.87 10.46
N ALA A 30 -2.94 45.33 11.59
CA ALA A 30 -1.52 45.33 11.85
C ALA A 30 -0.96 44.52 10.68
N THR A 31 -0.17 45.14 9.84
CA THR A 31 0.74 44.44 8.94
C THR A 31 1.50 43.46 9.79
N LEU A 32 1.08 42.19 9.77
CA LEU A 32 1.85 41.10 10.35
C LEU A 32 3.17 41.13 9.58
N ALA A 33 4.18 41.72 10.20
CA ALA A 33 5.56 41.50 9.76
C ALA A 33 5.67 39.98 9.67
N ALA A 34 6.04 39.47 8.48
CA ALA A 34 6.27 38.04 8.30
C ALA A 34 7.24 37.62 9.41
N ASP A 35 6.78 36.73 10.28
CA ASP A 35 7.64 36.17 11.31
C ASP A 35 8.92 35.68 10.62
N PRO A 36 10.12 36.01 11.13
CA PRO A 36 11.35 35.51 10.56
C PRO A 36 11.22 33.97 10.46
N LEU A 37 11.52 33.41 9.28
CA LEU A 37 11.51 31.97 9.05
C LEU A 37 12.28 31.30 10.20
N PRO A 38 11.70 30.29 10.86
CA PRO A 38 12.39 29.61 11.93
C PRO A 38 13.71 29.07 11.42
N THR A 39 14.78 29.30 12.17
CA THR A 39 16.08 28.67 11.91
C THR A 39 15.85 27.17 11.77
N PRO A 40 16.46 26.48 10.79
CA PRO A 40 16.32 25.05 10.62
C PRO A 40 16.58 24.35 11.96
N GLN A 41 15.53 23.75 12.53
CA GLN A 41 15.68 22.98 13.76
C GLN A 41 16.02 21.56 13.34
N SER A 42 17.13 21.03 13.88
CA SER A 42 17.41 19.60 13.78
C SER A 42 16.43 18.86 14.66
N PHE A 43 15.54 18.08 14.05
CA PHE A 43 14.67 17.20 14.79
C PHE A 43 15.43 15.95 15.25
N PRO A 44 15.18 15.42 16.45
CA PRO A 44 15.76 14.16 16.86
C PRO A 44 15.37 13.07 15.87
N VAL A 45 16.33 12.22 15.51
CA VAL A 45 16.07 11.06 14.63
C VAL A 45 15.02 10.18 15.29
N TRP A 46 13.85 10.17 14.72
CA TRP A 46 12.75 9.31 15.17
C TRP A 46 12.86 7.97 14.46
N HIS A 47 13.08 6.92 15.22
CA HIS A 47 12.97 5.55 14.71
C HIS A 47 11.51 5.15 14.75
N ALA A 48 10.74 5.49 13.71
CA ALA A 48 9.46 4.84 13.52
C ALA A 48 9.72 3.35 13.27
N PRO A 49 9.00 2.44 13.95
CA PRO A 49 9.04 1.04 13.56
C PRO A 49 8.66 0.93 12.09
N ASP A 50 9.27 0.01 11.35
CA ASP A 50 9.12 -0.24 9.90
C ASP A 50 7.69 -0.67 9.47
N VAL A 51 6.67 -0.20 10.16
CA VAL A 51 5.27 -0.66 10.07
C VAL A 51 4.51 -0.24 8.81
N ASN A 52 5.09 0.57 7.91
CA ASN A 52 4.36 1.12 6.76
C ASN A 52 5.00 0.86 5.40
N ARG A 53 5.90 -0.10 5.28
CA ARG A 53 6.50 -0.47 4.00
C ARG A 53 5.71 -1.59 3.35
N LEU A 54 5.37 -1.41 2.07
CA LEU A 54 4.87 -2.51 1.25
C LEU A 54 5.99 -3.57 1.13
N LYS A 55 5.69 -4.77 1.61
CA LYS A 55 6.59 -5.93 1.54
C LYS A 55 6.30 -6.66 0.24
N PHE A 56 7.26 -6.65 -0.67
CA PHE A 56 7.20 -7.48 -1.88
C PHE A 56 7.76 -8.86 -1.58
N GLY A 57 6.96 -9.87 -1.86
CA GLY A 57 7.30 -11.24 -1.55
C GLY A 57 6.84 -12.24 -2.60
N ILE A 58 6.96 -13.49 -2.23
CA ILE A 58 6.54 -14.65 -3.03
C ILE A 58 5.57 -15.50 -2.21
N ALA A 59 4.47 -15.92 -2.82
CA ALA A 59 3.69 -17.04 -2.32
C ALA A 59 4.33 -18.35 -2.79
N GLY A 60 4.49 -19.31 -1.89
CA GLY A 60 5.16 -20.57 -2.18
C GLY A 60 4.70 -21.72 -1.28
N HIS A 61 5.27 -22.88 -1.52
CA HIS A 61 4.98 -24.08 -0.77
C HIS A 61 6.21 -24.62 -0.05
N MET A 62 6.02 -25.04 1.20
CA MET A 62 7.07 -25.49 2.09
C MET A 62 7.92 -26.63 1.51
N TRP A 63 7.27 -27.60 0.89
CA TRP A 63 7.96 -28.81 0.38
C TRP A 63 8.87 -28.56 -0.82
N TRP A 64 8.54 -27.62 -1.72
CA TRP A 64 9.42 -27.25 -2.82
C TRP A 64 10.62 -26.44 -2.31
N LEU A 65 10.36 -25.56 -1.36
CA LEU A 65 11.42 -24.77 -0.75
C LEU A 65 12.45 -25.66 -0.03
N ASP A 66 12.01 -26.72 0.65
CA ASP A 66 12.89 -27.66 1.35
C ASP A 66 13.84 -28.40 0.38
N SER A 67 13.36 -28.77 -0.80
CA SER A 67 14.19 -29.51 -1.78
C SER A 67 15.27 -28.67 -2.47
N HIS A 68 15.08 -27.34 -2.55
CA HIS A 68 15.97 -26.39 -3.26
C HIS A 68 16.34 -25.19 -2.40
N LEU A 69 16.52 -25.39 -1.11
CA LEU A 69 16.60 -24.31 -0.13
C LEU A 69 17.70 -23.28 -0.46
N ASP A 70 18.92 -23.74 -0.79
CA ASP A 70 20.03 -22.83 -1.11
C ASP A 70 19.80 -22.07 -2.42
N GLU A 71 19.27 -22.73 -3.43
CA GLU A 71 18.95 -22.11 -4.72
C GLU A 71 17.86 -21.05 -4.56
N PHE A 72 16.79 -21.36 -3.81
CA PHE A 72 15.70 -20.42 -3.59
C PHE A 72 16.11 -19.25 -2.72
N MET A 73 16.98 -19.42 -1.71
CA MET A 73 17.55 -18.31 -0.97
C MET A 73 18.34 -17.37 -1.89
N ALA A 74 19.18 -17.93 -2.78
CA ALA A 74 19.90 -17.13 -3.77
C ALA A 74 18.94 -16.36 -4.70
N GLN A 75 17.85 -16.98 -5.14
CA GLN A 75 16.81 -16.32 -5.95
C GLN A 75 16.10 -15.21 -5.16
N TYR A 76 15.75 -15.44 -3.91
CA TYR A 76 15.10 -14.42 -3.08
C TYR A 76 15.98 -13.18 -2.91
N HIS A 77 17.25 -13.35 -2.63
CA HIS A 77 18.20 -12.23 -2.56
C HIS A 77 18.35 -11.52 -3.91
N GLN A 78 18.50 -12.28 -5.00
CA GLN A 78 18.66 -11.72 -6.34
C GLN A 78 17.42 -10.94 -6.81
N LEU A 79 16.22 -11.37 -6.41
CA LEU A 79 14.94 -10.74 -6.73
C LEU A 79 14.55 -9.63 -5.75
N GLY A 80 15.31 -9.43 -4.66
CA GLY A 80 14.99 -8.45 -3.62
C GLY A 80 13.73 -8.82 -2.83
N ILE A 81 13.48 -10.10 -2.62
CA ILE A 81 12.34 -10.61 -1.85
C ILE A 81 12.66 -10.49 -0.37
N THR A 82 11.76 -9.88 0.39
CA THR A 82 11.92 -9.66 1.83
C THR A 82 10.95 -10.46 2.68
N ASN A 83 9.94 -11.08 2.05
CA ASN A 83 9.01 -11.96 2.73
C ASN A 83 8.57 -13.12 1.84
N VAL A 84 8.16 -14.20 2.48
CA VAL A 84 7.63 -15.39 1.81
C VAL A 84 6.37 -15.84 2.53
N ARG A 85 5.27 -16.05 1.79
CA ARG A 85 4.09 -16.69 2.33
C ARG A 85 4.21 -18.20 2.15
N LEU A 86 4.08 -18.94 3.22
CA LEU A 86 4.20 -20.41 3.24
C LEU A 86 3.03 -21.05 3.97
N SER A 87 2.54 -22.13 3.41
CA SER A 87 1.56 -23.00 4.09
C SER A 87 2.22 -23.76 5.23
N LEU A 88 1.70 -23.58 6.44
CA LEU A 88 2.00 -24.39 7.60
C LEU A 88 0.89 -25.43 7.77
N ASP A 89 1.04 -26.54 7.07
CA ASP A 89 0.03 -27.59 7.02
C ASP A 89 -0.05 -28.34 8.35
N TRP A 90 -1.15 -28.19 9.09
CA TRP A 90 -1.37 -28.88 10.36
C TRP A 90 -1.23 -30.40 10.20
N LYS A 91 -1.78 -30.99 9.13
CA LYS A 91 -1.64 -32.42 8.82
C LYS A 91 -0.19 -32.89 8.69
N THR A 92 0.73 -31.99 8.31
CA THR A 92 2.13 -32.34 8.10
C THR A 92 2.93 -32.31 9.40
N PHE A 93 2.72 -31.27 10.24
CA PHE A 93 3.47 -31.19 11.49
C PHE A 93 2.82 -31.97 12.66
N GLU A 94 1.55 -32.39 12.56
CA GLU A 94 0.86 -33.23 13.54
C GLU A 94 0.07 -34.37 12.82
N PRO A 95 0.77 -35.35 12.23
CA PRO A 95 0.12 -36.42 11.46
C PRO A 95 -0.75 -37.34 12.31
N GLN A 96 -0.47 -37.45 13.61
CA GLN A 96 -1.27 -38.15 14.59
C GLN A 96 -1.47 -37.28 15.84
N PRO A 97 -2.58 -37.41 16.59
CA PRO A 97 -2.85 -36.55 17.74
C PRO A 97 -1.68 -36.53 18.73
N GLY A 98 -1.13 -35.36 19.01
CA GLY A 98 -0.01 -35.12 19.93
C GLY A 98 1.35 -35.62 19.44
N GLN A 99 1.47 -36.09 18.20
CA GLN A 99 2.73 -36.51 17.61
C GLN A 99 3.20 -35.45 16.59
N TYR A 100 4.16 -34.65 16.99
CA TYR A 100 4.66 -33.53 16.19
C TYR A 100 5.93 -33.89 15.41
N ASP A 101 5.95 -33.58 14.11
CA ASP A 101 7.13 -33.61 13.25
C ASP A 101 7.40 -32.24 12.62
N PHE A 102 8.35 -31.53 13.17
CA PHE A 102 8.77 -30.21 12.69
C PHE A 102 10.04 -30.22 11.87
N ALA A 103 10.62 -31.38 11.55
CA ALA A 103 11.95 -31.44 10.95
C ALA A 103 12.08 -30.64 9.65
N ARG A 104 11.08 -30.68 8.77
CA ARG A 104 11.04 -29.88 7.54
C ARG A 104 10.86 -28.40 7.82
N PHE A 105 9.91 -28.08 8.69
CA PHE A 105 9.60 -26.70 9.06
C PHE A 105 10.80 -26.03 9.75
N ASP A 106 11.49 -26.74 10.63
CA ASP A 106 12.71 -26.25 11.30
C ASP A 106 13.79 -25.87 10.29
N ARG A 107 14.06 -26.74 9.31
CA ARG A 107 15.07 -26.45 8.28
C ARG A 107 14.72 -25.20 7.49
N VAL A 108 13.50 -25.11 6.99
CA VAL A 108 13.08 -24.01 6.11
C VAL A 108 12.90 -22.71 6.89
N LEU A 109 12.13 -22.72 7.98
CA LEU A 109 11.77 -21.50 8.71
C LEU A 109 12.98 -20.88 9.42
N ASN A 110 13.85 -21.70 10.04
CA ASN A 110 15.08 -21.19 10.65
C ASN A 110 16.05 -20.64 9.60
N ARG A 111 16.09 -21.23 8.39
CA ARG A 111 16.92 -20.69 7.31
C ARG A 111 16.40 -19.35 6.83
N LEU A 112 15.08 -19.19 6.61
CA LEU A 112 14.48 -17.93 6.25
C LEU A 112 14.73 -16.85 7.31
N ALA A 113 14.59 -17.19 8.60
CA ALA A 113 14.90 -16.28 9.68
C ALA A 113 16.37 -15.84 9.72
N ALA A 114 17.31 -16.79 9.48
CA ALA A 114 18.75 -16.50 9.41
C ALA A 114 19.11 -15.58 8.23
N GLU A 115 18.37 -15.68 7.12
CA GLU A 115 18.53 -14.80 5.94
C GLU A 115 17.71 -13.51 6.04
N HIS A 116 17.08 -13.24 7.20
CA HIS A 116 16.21 -12.06 7.43
C HIS A 116 15.01 -11.95 6.47
N ILE A 117 14.51 -13.08 5.99
CA ILE A 117 13.30 -13.15 5.16
C ILE A 117 12.12 -13.41 6.09
N GLU A 118 11.19 -12.46 6.13
CA GLU A 118 10.00 -12.55 6.97
C GLU A 118 9.04 -13.62 6.45
N VAL A 119 8.42 -14.37 7.35
CA VAL A 119 7.48 -15.42 6.98
C VAL A 119 6.05 -14.96 7.26
N ILE A 120 5.18 -15.07 6.26
CA ILE A 120 3.74 -15.06 6.43
C ILE A 120 3.31 -16.51 6.52
N ALA A 121 2.97 -16.95 7.72
CA ALA A 121 2.58 -18.33 7.97
C ALA A 121 1.09 -18.52 7.76
N SER A 122 0.70 -19.19 6.68
CA SER A 122 -0.68 -19.56 6.41
C SER A 122 -0.97 -20.91 7.07
N PHE A 123 -1.69 -20.92 8.19
CA PHE A 123 -2.08 -22.13 8.91
C PHE A 123 -3.26 -22.79 8.20
N VAL A 124 -3.04 -23.97 7.64
CA VAL A 124 -4.03 -24.66 6.78
C VAL A 124 -4.05 -26.18 7.00
N ALA A 125 -4.98 -26.85 6.33
CA ALA A 125 -5.02 -28.29 6.11
C ALA A 125 -5.07 -29.13 7.40
N ALA A 126 -6.27 -29.31 7.92
CA ALA A 126 -6.49 -30.20 9.07
C ALA A 126 -6.05 -31.64 8.76
N PRO A 127 -5.46 -32.35 9.74
CA PRO A 127 -5.18 -33.78 9.58
C PRO A 127 -6.46 -34.58 9.52
N ALA A 128 -6.41 -35.72 8.83
CA ALA A 128 -7.59 -36.60 8.63
C ALA A 128 -8.28 -36.99 9.95
N TRP A 129 -7.52 -37.22 11.01
CA TRP A 129 -8.07 -37.55 12.33
C TRP A 129 -8.87 -36.42 12.98
N ALA A 130 -8.63 -35.16 12.59
CA ALA A 130 -9.36 -33.97 13.05
C ALA A 130 -10.51 -33.57 12.12
N SER A 131 -10.69 -34.25 10.97
CA SER A 131 -11.71 -33.91 9.97
C SER A 131 -13.07 -34.53 10.32
N PRO A 132 -14.18 -33.88 9.94
CA PRO A 132 -15.54 -34.46 10.06
C PRO A 132 -15.70 -35.79 9.33
N ASP A 133 -15.08 -35.95 8.16
CA ASP A 133 -14.99 -37.19 7.40
C ASP A 133 -13.53 -37.64 7.28
N SER A 134 -13.06 -38.29 8.33
CA SER A 134 -11.68 -38.74 8.45
C SER A 134 -11.23 -39.66 7.31
N ALA A 135 -12.11 -40.56 6.86
CA ALA A 135 -11.79 -41.54 5.80
C ALA A 135 -11.67 -40.86 4.42
N ALA A 136 -12.64 -40.02 4.07
CA ALA A 136 -12.60 -39.27 2.81
C ALA A 136 -11.42 -38.28 2.79
N CYS A 137 -11.15 -37.63 3.90
CA CYS A 137 -10.01 -36.72 4.05
C CYS A 137 -8.68 -37.47 3.91
N ALA A 138 -8.49 -38.59 4.57
CA ALA A 138 -7.28 -39.41 4.47
C ALA A 138 -7.04 -39.87 3.03
N LYS A 139 -8.09 -40.31 2.34
CA LYS A 139 -8.01 -40.69 0.93
C LYS A 139 -7.58 -39.50 0.03
N ALA A 140 -8.26 -38.36 0.18
CA ALA A 140 -7.94 -37.15 -0.60
C ALA A 140 -6.51 -36.67 -0.38
N GLN A 141 -6.03 -36.71 0.85
CA GLN A 141 -4.64 -36.33 1.19
C GLN A 141 -3.62 -37.31 0.62
N GLN A 142 -3.96 -38.60 0.56
CA GLN A 142 -3.11 -39.64 -0.04
C GLN A 142 -3.05 -39.54 -1.57
N GLU A 143 -4.18 -39.22 -2.21
CA GLU A 143 -4.31 -39.12 -3.67
C GLU A 143 -3.92 -37.76 -4.23
N PHE A 144 -3.50 -36.81 -3.39
CA PHE A 144 -3.29 -35.42 -3.77
C PHE A 144 -4.49 -34.82 -4.51
N ASP A 145 -5.71 -35.17 -4.05
CA ASP A 145 -6.94 -34.59 -4.56
C ASP A 145 -6.99 -33.10 -4.19
N LYS A 146 -6.67 -32.25 -5.15
CA LYS A 146 -6.62 -30.79 -4.97
C LYS A 146 -7.93 -30.22 -4.42
N GLU A 147 -9.08 -30.85 -4.72
CA GLU A 147 -10.38 -30.36 -4.30
C GLU A 147 -10.70 -30.68 -2.82
N ARG A 148 -9.92 -31.55 -2.16
CA ARG A 148 -10.19 -31.99 -0.78
C ARG A 148 -8.96 -32.02 0.12
N LEU A 149 -7.83 -31.55 -0.38
CA LEU A 149 -6.54 -31.68 0.31
C LEU A 149 -6.50 -30.97 1.68
N THR A 150 -7.29 -29.92 1.86
CA THR A 150 -7.29 -29.06 3.04
C THR A 150 -8.49 -29.28 3.96
N CYS A 151 -8.95 -30.49 4.10
CA CYS A 151 -10.12 -30.89 4.90
C CYS A 151 -10.49 -29.96 6.07
N GLY A 152 -11.78 -29.77 6.31
CA GLY A 152 -12.29 -28.98 7.44
C GLY A 152 -11.99 -29.60 8.81
N ILE A 153 -12.35 -28.91 9.88
CA ILE A 153 -12.08 -29.30 11.28
C ILE A 153 -13.41 -29.70 11.94
N ARG A 154 -13.45 -30.86 12.58
CA ARG A 154 -14.64 -31.30 13.35
C ARG A 154 -14.72 -30.55 14.69
N PRO A 155 -15.94 -30.23 15.18
CA PRO A 155 -16.13 -29.41 16.38
C PRO A 155 -15.45 -29.91 17.65
N ASP A 156 -15.42 -31.20 17.86
CA ASP A 156 -14.82 -31.83 19.04
C ASP A 156 -13.31 -31.95 18.99
N ALA A 157 -12.68 -31.58 17.87
CA ALA A 157 -11.21 -31.41 17.74
C ALA A 157 -10.70 -30.05 18.18
N GLU A 158 -11.55 -29.12 18.67
CA GLU A 158 -11.12 -27.78 19.08
C GLU A 158 -10.01 -27.79 20.14
N PRO A 159 -9.99 -28.66 21.17
CA PRO A 159 -8.88 -28.68 22.12
C PRO A 159 -7.53 -28.98 21.46
N GLN A 160 -7.50 -29.96 20.54
CA GLN A 160 -6.28 -30.32 19.79
C GLN A 160 -5.87 -29.23 18.81
N PHE A 161 -6.83 -28.59 18.14
CA PHE A 161 -6.58 -27.44 17.28
C PHE A 161 -5.91 -26.30 18.05
N ARG A 162 -6.43 -25.93 19.22
CA ARG A 162 -5.82 -24.89 20.07
C ARG A 162 -4.40 -25.26 20.52
N GLU A 163 -4.19 -26.53 20.88
CA GLU A 163 -2.86 -27.02 21.29
C GLU A 163 -1.87 -26.99 20.13
N ALA A 164 -2.28 -27.41 18.93
CA ALA A 164 -1.46 -27.34 17.72
C ALA A 164 -1.01 -25.90 17.43
N ILE A 165 -1.92 -24.91 17.54
CA ILE A 165 -1.61 -23.50 17.36
C ILE A 165 -0.60 -23.03 18.39
N ARG A 166 -0.82 -23.27 19.68
CA ARG A 166 0.13 -22.89 20.74
C ARG A 166 1.50 -23.49 20.50
N THR A 167 1.54 -24.78 20.13
CA THR A 167 2.79 -25.51 19.90
C THR A 167 3.58 -24.90 18.74
N VAL A 168 2.94 -24.64 17.59
CA VAL A 168 3.64 -24.08 16.42
C VAL A 168 4.04 -22.61 16.65
N ALA A 169 3.19 -21.82 17.28
CA ALA A 169 3.49 -20.43 17.60
C ALA A 169 4.64 -20.29 18.61
N ALA A 170 4.66 -21.12 19.64
CA ALA A 170 5.74 -21.13 20.63
C ALA A 170 7.08 -21.63 20.05
N ARG A 171 7.01 -22.55 19.06
CA ARG A 171 8.20 -23.07 18.38
C ARG A 171 8.86 -22.04 17.49
N TYR A 172 8.07 -21.18 16.83
CA TYR A 172 8.57 -20.17 15.87
C TYR A 172 8.20 -18.75 16.32
N PRO A 173 8.72 -18.26 17.45
CA PRO A 173 8.34 -16.96 18.02
C PRO A 173 8.75 -15.76 17.14
N PHE A 174 9.63 -15.97 16.16
CA PHE A 174 10.03 -14.97 15.17
C PHE A 174 8.99 -14.76 14.08
N ILE A 175 8.02 -15.68 13.90
CA ILE A 175 6.91 -15.49 12.96
C ILE A 175 5.93 -14.48 13.55
N ARG A 176 5.82 -13.33 12.90
CA ARG A 176 4.96 -12.24 13.35
C ARG A 176 3.72 -12.06 12.49
N LEU A 177 3.71 -12.60 11.27
CA LEU A 177 2.63 -12.48 10.31
C LEU A 177 1.98 -13.85 10.13
N TRP A 178 0.71 -13.95 10.52
CA TRP A 178 -0.08 -15.18 10.46
C TRP A 178 -1.30 -14.98 9.60
N GLU A 179 -1.62 -15.96 8.81
CA GLU A 179 -2.82 -16.02 8.00
C GLU A 179 -3.60 -17.28 8.38
N PHE A 180 -4.88 -17.15 8.58
CA PHE A 180 -5.69 -18.30 8.89
C PHE A 180 -6.37 -18.82 7.63
N TRP A 181 -6.04 -20.06 7.29
CA TRP A 181 -6.53 -20.83 6.15
C TRP A 181 -6.09 -20.26 4.80
N ASN A 182 -6.58 -20.92 3.72
CA ASN A 182 -6.41 -20.49 2.34
C ASN A 182 -7.77 -20.55 1.65
N GLU A 183 -8.21 -19.43 1.08
CA GLU A 183 -9.42 -19.32 0.25
C GLU A 183 -10.62 -20.08 0.83
N PRO A 184 -11.04 -19.75 2.08
CA PRO A 184 -12.00 -20.56 2.84
C PRO A 184 -13.36 -20.66 2.18
N GLU A 185 -13.70 -19.73 1.28
CA GLU A 185 -14.94 -19.74 0.50
C GLU A 185 -14.97 -20.78 -0.62
N LEU A 186 -13.85 -21.35 -1.01
CA LEU A 186 -13.82 -22.43 -1.96
C LEU A 186 -14.23 -23.74 -1.28
N TRP A 187 -15.06 -24.50 -1.97
CA TRP A 187 -15.54 -25.79 -1.47
C TRP A 187 -14.41 -26.75 -1.12
N SER A 188 -13.35 -26.71 -1.90
CA SER A 188 -12.15 -27.51 -1.72
C SER A 188 -11.39 -27.25 -0.42
N TYR A 189 -11.60 -26.06 0.21
CA TYR A 189 -10.80 -25.67 1.35
C TYR A 189 -11.56 -25.73 2.69
N MET A 190 -12.66 -25.01 2.86
CA MET A 190 -13.42 -25.00 4.12
C MET A 190 -14.94 -25.01 3.92
N GLY A 191 -15.42 -24.94 2.67
CA GLY A 191 -16.81 -25.13 2.31
C GLY A 191 -17.72 -23.92 2.54
N HIS A 192 -17.48 -22.81 1.87
CA HIS A 192 -18.36 -21.63 1.68
C HIS A 192 -18.90 -20.88 2.91
N GLU A 193 -19.09 -21.56 4.05
CA GLU A 193 -19.81 -20.98 5.17
C GLU A 193 -18.91 -20.09 6.02
N VAL A 194 -19.16 -18.78 5.98
CA VAL A 194 -18.42 -17.77 6.78
C VAL A 194 -18.49 -18.08 8.29
N ALA A 195 -19.63 -18.60 8.76
CA ALA A 195 -19.81 -18.95 10.16
C ALA A 195 -18.84 -20.07 10.60
N ASP A 196 -18.61 -21.08 9.75
CA ASP A 196 -17.66 -22.15 10.02
C ASP A 196 -16.22 -21.64 9.98
N TYR A 197 -15.88 -20.78 9.03
CA TYR A 197 -14.57 -20.12 9.00
C TYR A 197 -14.32 -19.30 10.28
N LEU A 198 -15.27 -18.45 10.69
CA LEU A 198 -15.15 -17.62 11.89
C LEU A 198 -15.11 -18.45 13.18
N ARG A 199 -15.77 -19.60 13.20
CA ARG A 199 -15.71 -20.54 14.32
C ARG A 199 -14.26 -20.94 14.64
N TRP A 200 -13.43 -21.14 13.60
CA TRP A 200 -12.04 -21.57 13.74
C TRP A 200 -11.05 -20.42 13.75
N LEU A 201 -11.35 -19.33 13.06
CA LEU A 201 -10.52 -18.11 13.09
C LEU A 201 -10.45 -17.50 14.50
N ARG A 202 -11.57 -17.53 15.26
CA ARG A 202 -11.58 -16.99 16.63
C ARG A 202 -10.58 -17.70 17.55
N PRO A 203 -10.64 -19.02 17.76
CA PRO A 203 -9.66 -19.70 18.59
C PRO A 203 -8.23 -19.61 18.03
N PHE A 204 -8.05 -19.58 16.71
CA PHE A 204 -6.75 -19.33 16.12
C PHE A 204 -6.17 -17.96 16.55
N TYR A 205 -6.96 -16.91 16.38
CA TYR A 205 -6.58 -15.55 16.76
C TYR A 205 -6.22 -15.46 18.26
N ASP A 206 -7.09 -16.01 19.10
CA ASP A 206 -6.94 -15.95 20.56
C ASP A 206 -5.65 -16.67 21.01
N GLU A 207 -5.37 -17.88 20.47
CA GLU A 207 -4.20 -18.66 20.87
C GLU A 207 -2.88 -18.06 20.34
N ILE A 208 -2.85 -17.57 19.11
CA ILE A 208 -1.65 -16.94 18.55
C ILE A 208 -1.29 -15.69 19.38
N HIS A 209 -2.26 -14.83 19.68
CA HIS A 209 -2.04 -13.63 20.50
C HIS A 209 -1.72 -13.95 21.96
N ALA A 210 -2.22 -15.06 22.51
CA ALA A 210 -1.86 -15.51 23.85
C ALA A 210 -0.38 -15.90 23.95
N VAL A 211 0.17 -16.51 22.89
CA VAL A 211 1.59 -16.88 22.83
C VAL A 211 2.47 -15.66 22.53
N ASN A 212 2.07 -14.82 21.58
CA ASN A 212 2.81 -13.62 21.17
C ASN A 212 1.85 -12.45 20.88
N PRO A 213 1.65 -11.52 21.82
CA PRO A 213 0.73 -10.39 21.62
C PRO A 213 1.14 -9.41 20.50
N GLY A 214 2.39 -9.47 20.03
CA GLY A 214 2.92 -8.57 19.00
C GLY A 214 2.77 -9.07 17.55
N VAL A 215 2.01 -10.12 17.33
CA VAL A 215 1.76 -10.66 15.98
C VAL A 215 0.60 -9.95 15.28
N ILE A 216 0.47 -10.20 13.99
CA ILE A 216 -0.64 -9.75 13.15
C ILE A 216 -1.29 -11.00 12.55
N VAL A 217 -2.59 -11.14 12.73
CA VAL A 217 -3.39 -12.25 12.17
C VAL A 217 -4.29 -11.71 11.06
N ALA A 218 -4.17 -12.27 9.87
CA ALA A 218 -5.04 -11.94 8.74
C ALA A 218 -6.14 -12.98 8.56
N ALA A 219 -7.35 -12.48 8.28
CA ALA A 219 -8.45 -13.31 7.75
C ALA A 219 -8.32 -13.37 6.22
N ASN A 220 -8.31 -14.58 5.65
CA ASN A 220 -8.10 -14.80 4.22
C ASN A 220 -9.38 -14.85 3.41
N THR A 221 -9.32 -14.44 2.13
CA THR A 221 -10.37 -14.55 1.13
C THR A 221 -9.82 -14.58 -0.30
N LEU A 222 -10.43 -15.38 -1.18
CA LEU A 222 -10.21 -15.36 -2.63
C LEU A 222 -11.21 -14.44 -3.35
N ALA A 223 -12.52 -14.63 -3.05
CA ALA A 223 -13.61 -13.96 -3.78
C ALA A 223 -13.71 -12.46 -3.48
N GLY A 224 -12.96 -11.97 -2.48
CA GLY A 224 -12.89 -10.56 -2.15
C GLY A 224 -14.20 -10.00 -1.64
N TYR A 225 -14.84 -9.15 -2.44
CA TYR A 225 -15.87 -8.26 -1.92
C TYR A 225 -17.12 -8.94 -1.32
N PHE A 226 -17.66 -10.00 -1.88
CA PHE A 226 -18.86 -10.67 -1.31
C PHE A 226 -18.55 -11.35 0.02
N TYR A 227 -17.45 -12.08 0.06
CA TYR A 227 -17.05 -12.80 1.24
C TYR A 227 -16.67 -11.86 2.38
N VAL A 228 -16.01 -10.74 2.06
CA VAL A 228 -15.67 -9.70 3.04
C VAL A 228 -16.92 -9.10 3.69
N ASP A 229 -17.99 -8.82 2.93
CA ASP A 229 -19.25 -8.35 3.52
C ASP A 229 -19.87 -9.38 4.49
N TRP A 230 -19.84 -10.66 4.11
CA TRP A 230 -20.34 -11.72 4.98
C TRP A 230 -19.47 -11.90 6.22
N LEU A 231 -18.14 -11.83 6.05
CA LEU A 231 -17.18 -11.91 7.16
C LEU A 231 -17.46 -10.85 8.22
N TYR A 232 -17.63 -9.60 7.79
CA TYR A 232 -18.00 -8.49 8.68
C TYR A 232 -19.40 -8.68 9.28
N GLY A 233 -20.39 -8.97 8.47
CA GLY A 233 -21.77 -9.12 8.91
C GLY A 233 -21.94 -10.24 9.94
N VAL A 234 -21.39 -11.42 9.69
CA VAL A 234 -21.48 -12.55 10.63
C VAL A 234 -20.70 -12.28 11.91
N SER A 235 -19.48 -11.74 11.81
CA SER A 235 -18.66 -11.43 12.99
C SER A 235 -19.31 -10.37 13.89
N ASP A 236 -19.82 -9.31 13.30
CA ASP A 236 -20.41 -8.18 14.04
C ASP A 236 -21.74 -8.57 14.71
N ASN A 237 -22.54 -9.40 14.05
CA ASN A 237 -23.77 -9.95 14.62
C ASN A 237 -23.51 -10.94 15.78
N THR A 238 -22.36 -11.63 15.76
CA THR A 238 -22.02 -12.65 16.76
C THR A 238 -21.31 -12.05 17.97
N ASN A 239 -20.34 -11.15 17.74
CA ASN A 239 -19.40 -10.68 18.78
C ASN A 239 -19.32 -9.16 18.89
N GLY A 240 -19.86 -8.42 17.93
CA GLY A 240 -19.73 -6.98 17.78
C GLY A 240 -18.39 -6.56 17.12
N PRO A 241 -18.36 -5.33 16.54
CA PRO A 241 -17.22 -4.84 15.74
C PRO A 241 -15.89 -4.81 16.49
N SER A 242 -15.90 -4.53 17.80
CA SER A 242 -14.69 -4.45 18.63
C SER A 242 -14.03 -5.80 18.93
N LYS A 243 -14.66 -6.90 18.53
CA LYS A 243 -14.18 -8.26 18.82
C LYS A 243 -13.95 -9.09 17.57
N ARG A 244 -13.66 -8.45 16.46
CA ARG A 244 -13.32 -9.15 15.20
C ARG A 244 -11.99 -9.90 15.38
N PRO A 245 -11.92 -11.19 15.03
CA PRO A 245 -10.72 -12.00 15.24
C PRO A 245 -9.71 -11.88 14.11
N TRP A 246 -9.37 -10.64 13.72
CA TRP A 246 -8.32 -10.34 12.74
C TRP A 246 -7.76 -8.94 12.92
N ASP A 247 -6.49 -8.79 12.56
CA ASP A 247 -5.78 -7.51 12.52
C ASP A 247 -5.64 -6.97 11.11
N ALA A 248 -5.68 -7.86 10.11
CA ALA A 248 -5.62 -7.56 8.68
C ALA A 248 -6.61 -8.42 7.90
N ILE A 249 -6.92 -8.02 6.67
CA ILE A 249 -7.59 -8.88 5.68
C ILE A 249 -6.55 -9.28 4.64
N SER A 250 -6.49 -10.55 4.28
CA SER A 250 -5.70 -11.00 3.14
C SER A 250 -6.61 -11.40 1.97
N PHE A 251 -6.14 -11.12 0.75
CA PHE A 251 -6.95 -11.21 -0.45
C PHE A 251 -6.12 -11.69 -1.65
N HIS A 252 -6.73 -12.52 -2.50
CA HIS A 252 -6.15 -13.07 -3.72
C HIS A 252 -6.88 -12.52 -4.95
N PRO A 253 -6.45 -11.40 -5.56
CA PRO A 253 -7.15 -10.73 -6.66
C PRO A 253 -6.96 -11.39 -8.02
N TYR A 254 -7.10 -12.72 -8.12
CA TYR A 254 -7.01 -13.43 -9.40
C TYR A 254 -8.23 -13.28 -10.30
N GLY A 255 -9.42 -13.17 -9.73
CA GLY A 255 -10.71 -13.50 -10.32
C GLY A 255 -11.07 -12.86 -11.66
N SER A 256 -10.52 -11.71 -12.01
CA SER A 256 -10.80 -11.05 -13.29
C SER A 256 -9.61 -11.05 -14.24
N ILE A 257 -8.51 -11.67 -13.84
CA ILE A 257 -7.23 -11.69 -14.57
C ILE A 257 -6.95 -13.05 -15.18
N MET A 258 -7.56 -14.12 -14.64
CA MET A 258 -7.18 -15.50 -14.93
C MET A 258 -7.61 -16.05 -16.28
N LYS A 259 -8.53 -15.42 -16.96
CA LYS A 259 -8.86 -15.83 -18.34
C LYS A 259 -8.72 -14.61 -19.24
N PRO A 260 -8.05 -14.72 -20.39
CA PRO A 260 -8.28 -13.76 -21.45
C PRO A 260 -9.80 -13.68 -21.58
N GLY A 261 -10.37 -12.53 -21.18
CA GLY A 261 -11.81 -12.35 -21.28
C GLY A 261 -12.26 -12.68 -22.69
N ALA A 262 -13.53 -12.94 -22.89
CA ALA A 262 -14.10 -13.13 -24.24
C ALA A 262 -13.78 -11.96 -25.20
N SER A 263 -13.22 -10.87 -24.69
CA SER A 263 -12.74 -9.69 -25.41
C SER A 263 -11.22 -9.66 -25.66
N GLY A 264 -10.45 -10.67 -25.22
CA GLY A 264 -9.00 -10.74 -25.46
C GLY A 264 -8.14 -9.72 -24.70
N GLN A 265 -8.71 -8.95 -23.78
CA GLN A 265 -7.95 -8.02 -22.94
C GLN A 265 -7.75 -8.60 -21.54
N VAL A 266 -6.50 -8.96 -21.26
CA VAL A 266 -6.05 -9.28 -19.89
C VAL A 266 -5.70 -7.96 -19.22
N ALA A 267 -6.40 -7.59 -18.17
CA ALA A 267 -6.08 -6.38 -17.44
C ALA A 267 -4.85 -6.61 -16.55
N ALA A 268 -3.94 -5.65 -16.53
CA ALA A 268 -2.94 -5.51 -15.45
C ALA A 268 -3.64 -5.53 -14.08
N ILE A 269 -2.88 -5.64 -12.98
CA ILE A 269 -3.44 -5.64 -11.62
C ILE A 269 -4.68 -4.75 -11.56
N ILE A 270 -5.78 -5.32 -11.12
CA ILE A 270 -7.07 -4.65 -11.14
C ILE A 270 -7.17 -3.81 -9.88
N PRO A 271 -7.05 -2.46 -9.96
CA PRO A 271 -7.31 -1.60 -8.82
C PRO A 271 -8.72 -1.82 -8.25
N GLY A 272 -9.70 -2.08 -9.11
CA GLY A 272 -11.11 -2.17 -8.74
C GLY A 272 -11.40 -3.17 -7.60
N PRO A 273 -11.14 -4.47 -7.73
CA PRO A 273 -11.37 -5.45 -6.68
C PRO A 273 -10.63 -5.15 -5.38
N ILE A 274 -9.38 -4.70 -5.46
CA ILE A 274 -8.57 -4.35 -4.29
C ILE A 274 -9.17 -3.11 -3.59
N GLN A 275 -9.54 -2.09 -4.34
CA GLN A 275 -10.20 -0.88 -3.83
C GLN A 275 -11.58 -1.19 -3.25
N ASP A 276 -12.33 -2.13 -3.84
CA ASP A 276 -13.63 -2.56 -3.30
C ASP A 276 -13.49 -3.26 -1.95
N VAL A 277 -12.53 -4.15 -1.79
CA VAL A 277 -12.22 -4.76 -0.48
C VAL A 277 -11.84 -3.67 0.51
N ARG A 278 -10.94 -2.75 0.12
CA ARG A 278 -10.56 -1.62 0.99
C ARG A 278 -11.74 -0.75 1.40
N LYS A 279 -12.62 -0.41 0.48
CA LYS A 279 -13.84 0.37 0.75
C LYS A 279 -14.72 -0.32 1.79
N ARG A 280 -14.87 -1.64 1.73
CA ARG A 280 -15.66 -2.42 2.70
C ARG A 280 -15.01 -2.41 4.08
N MET A 281 -13.70 -2.58 4.17
CA MET A 281 -12.94 -2.43 5.42
C MET A 281 -13.18 -1.05 6.05
N VAL A 282 -13.08 0.02 5.25
CA VAL A 282 -13.32 1.40 5.72
C VAL A 282 -14.76 1.58 6.19
N ASN A 283 -15.75 1.13 5.42
CA ASN A 283 -17.16 1.22 5.76
C ASN A 283 -17.51 0.44 7.04
N ALA A 284 -16.80 -0.65 7.29
CA ALA A 284 -16.95 -1.45 8.50
C ALA A 284 -16.19 -0.86 9.71
N GLY A 285 -15.47 0.26 9.56
CA GLY A 285 -14.70 0.90 10.63
C GLY A 285 -13.28 0.36 10.81
N ASP A 286 -12.79 -0.48 9.90
CA ASP A 286 -11.43 -1.06 9.92
C ASP A 286 -10.43 -0.27 9.04
N ALA A 287 -10.63 1.05 8.93
CA ALA A 287 -9.76 1.92 8.13
C ALA A 287 -8.28 1.91 8.58
N SER A 288 -8.01 1.61 9.84
CA SER A 288 -6.64 1.49 10.38
C SER A 288 -5.97 0.16 10.05
N LYS A 289 -6.75 -0.89 9.74
CA LYS A 289 -6.19 -2.21 9.43
C LYS A 289 -5.65 -2.25 8.00
N LYS A 290 -4.63 -3.06 7.78
CA LYS A 290 -3.98 -3.24 6.48
C LYS A 290 -4.66 -4.33 5.66
N LEU A 291 -4.49 -4.22 4.34
CA LEU A 291 -4.84 -5.25 3.37
C LEU A 291 -3.55 -5.94 2.92
N TRP A 292 -3.55 -7.26 2.95
CA TRP A 292 -2.47 -8.09 2.42
C TRP A 292 -2.91 -8.69 1.09
N ILE A 293 -2.12 -8.51 0.07
CA ILE A 293 -2.27 -9.22 -1.21
C ILE A 293 -1.32 -10.43 -1.11
N THR A 294 -1.84 -11.53 -0.58
CA THR A 294 -1.02 -12.70 -0.25
C THR A 294 -0.79 -13.63 -1.43
N GLU A 295 -1.57 -13.47 -2.50
CA GLU A 295 -1.31 -14.04 -3.81
C GLU A 295 -1.80 -13.10 -4.90
N TYR A 296 -1.00 -12.91 -5.96
CA TYR A 296 -1.41 -12.32 -7.23
C TYR A 296 -0.49 -12.81 -8.33
N GLY A 297 -0.99 -12.90 -9.54
CA GLY A 297 -0.22 -13.34 -10.70
C GLY A 297 -1.08 -13.46 -11.95
N TRP A 298 -0.44 -13.85 -13.04
CA TRP A 298 -1.09 -13.98 -14.34
C TRP A 298 -0.62 -15.26 -15.04
N GLU A 299 -1.57 -16.04 -15.51
CA GLU A 299 -1.29 -17.21 -16.31
C GLU A 299 -1.36 -16.84 -17.79
N THR A 300 -0.26 -16.34 -18.32
CA THR A 300 -0.15 -15.85 -19.71
C THR A 300 1.29 -15.91 -20.20
N THR A 301 1.58 -15.29 -21.35
CA THR A 301 2.95 -15.26 -21.89
C THR A 301 3.89 -14.40 -21.02
N PRO A 302 5.19 -14.73 -20.98
CA PRO A 302 6.17 -13.95 -20.20
C PRO A 302 6.21 -12.45 -20.55
N ASP A 303 6.01 -12.09 -21.82
CA ASP A 303 5.93 -10.69 -22.25
C ASP A 303 4.74 -9.95 -21.63
N GLN A 304 3.56 -10.59 -21.61
CA GLN A 304 2.37 -10.03 -20.98
C GLN A 304 2.52 -9.98 -19.46
N GLN A 305 3.08 -11.02 -18.84
CA GLN A 305 3.38 -11.03 -17.41
C GLN A 305 4.32 -9.87 -17.02
N ALA A 306 5.38 -9.64 -17.82
CA ALA A 306 6.30 -8.52 -17.61
C ALA A 306 5.60 -7.15 -17.74
N ALA A 307 4.76 -6.98 -18.77
CA ALA A 307 4.00 -5.75 -18.97
C ALA A 307 3.03 -5.47 -17.80
N PHE A 308 2.38 -6.51 -17.27
CA PHE A 308 1.48 -6.40 -16.13
C PHE A 308 2.22 -6.05 -14.83
N LEU A 309 3.41 -6.62 -14.59
CA LEU A 309 4.25 -6.24 -13.46
C LEU A 309 4.65 -4.76 -13.52
N GLN A 310 5.09 -4.29 -14.69
CA GLN A 310 5.49 -2.89 -14.88
C GLN A 310 4.36 -1.90 -14.59
N GLN A 311 3.11 -2.29 -14.80
CA GLN A 311 1.94 -1.48 -14.46
C GLN A 311 1.50 -1.67 -13.01
N GLY A 312 1.51 -2.90 -12.54
CA GLY A 312 0.94 -3.28 -11.25
C GLY A 312 1.80 -2.95 -10.04
N LEU A 313 3.12 -3.19 -10.10
CA LEU A 313 4.00 -2.97 -8.96
C LEU A 313 4.05 -1.50 -8.52
N PRO A 314 4.16 -0.50 -9.43
CA PRO A 314 4.07 0.90 -9.03
C PRO A 314 2.72 1.26 -8.39
N TRP A 315 1.62 0.69 -8.92
CA TRP A 315 0.30 0.93 -8.36
C TRP A 315 0.18 0.35 -6.93
N LEU A 316 0.62 -0.89 -6.70
CA LEU A 316 0.63 -1.51 -5.37
C LEU A 316 1.47 -0.68 -4.39
N LEU A 317 2.65 -0.23 -4.82
CA LEU A 317 3.56 0.59 -4.00
C LEU A 317 2.93 1.93 -3.59
N ALA A 318 2.04 2.48 -4.41
CA ALA A 318 1.35 3.74 -4.15
C ALA A 318 0.18 3.62 -3.14
N GLN A 319 -0.20 2.39 -2.73
CA GLN A 319 -1.30 2.20 -1.78
C GLN A 319 -0.79 2.12 -0.34
N ASP A 320 -1.15 3.08 0.50
CA ASP A 320 -0.75 3.15 1.91
C ASP A 320 -1.43 2.10 2.82
N TYR A 321 -2.52 1.53 2.34
CA TYR A 321 -3.29 0.49 3.05
C TYR A 321 -2.87 -0.94 2.71
N ILE A 322 -2.00 -1.15 1.72
CA ILE A 322 -1.44 -2.48 1.40
C ILE A 322 -0.10 -2.63 2.12
N GLU A 323 0.02 -3.66 2.94
CA GLU A 323 1.27 -3.96 3.65
C GLU A 323 2.10 -5.04 2.97
N VAL A 324 1.45 -5.99 2.32
CA VAL A 324 2.07 -7.17 1.70
C VAL A 324 1.58 -7.31 0.27
N ALA A 325 2.50 -7.65 -0.65
CA ALA A 325 2.18 -8.04 -2.02
C ALA A 325 3.07 -9.23 -2.45
N ASN A 326 2.52 -10.44 -2.37
CA ASN A 326 3.22 -11.67 -2.70
C ASN A 326 2.83 -12.16 -4.07
N LEU A 327 3.80 -12.18 -4.97
CA LEU A 327 3.60 -12.75 -6.30
C LEU A 327 3.42 -14.27 -6.19
N HIS A 328 2.43 -14.80 -6.83
CA HIS A 328 2.25 -16.22 -7.06
C HIS A 328 2.77 -16.52 -8.47
N MET A 329 3.94 -17.14 -8.62
CA MET A 329 4.85 -17.68 -7.61
C MET A 329 6.31 -17.60 -8.08
N LEU A 330 7.25 -18.23 -7.33
CA LEU A 330 8.67 -18.23 -7.73
C LEU A 330 8.90 -19.00 -9.03
N HIS A 331 8.30 -20.16 -9.18
CA HIS A 331 8.53 -21.05 -10.34
C HIS A 331 7.23 -21.69 -10.82
N ASP A 332 7.20 -22.04 -12.09
CA ASP A 332 6.12 -22.86 -12.65
C ASP A 332 6.10 -24.25 -12.03
N TRP A 333 4.93 -24.88 -11.98
CA TRP A 333 4.79 -26.27 -11.61
C TRP A 333 3.67 -26.96 -12.41
N THR A 334 3.38 -28.21 -12.11
CA THR A 334 2.38 -29.00 -12.86
C THR A 334 1.01 -28.31 -12.87
N GLY A 335 0.60 -27.82 -14.05
CA GLY A 335 -0.69 -27.18 -14.29
C GLY A 335 -0.75 -25.68 -13.97
N GLU A 336 0.37 -25.04 -13.58
CA GLU A 336 0.40 -23.62 -13.28
C GLU A 336 1.63 -22.93 -13.86
N HIS A 337 1.44 -21.78 -14.53
CA HIS A 337 2.46 -21.06 -15.29
C HIS A 337 2.70 -19.63 -14.76
N TYR A 338 2.47 -19.42 -13.47
CA TYR A 338 2.60 -18.10 -12.84
C TYR A 338 4.04 -17.71 -12.50
N GLY A 339 4.97 -18.69 -12.50
CA GLY A 339 6.32 -18.53 -11.96
C GLY A 339 7.18 -17.49 -12.66
N LEU A 340 8.08 -16.86 -11.91
CA LEU A 340 9.20 -16.07 -12.42
C LEU A 340 10.28 -16.96 -13.05
N LEU A 341 10.36 -18.19 -12.58
CA LEU A 341 11.22 -19.23 -13.12
C LEU A 341 10.37 -20.29 -13.83
N THR A 342 10.93 -20.91 -14.85
CA THR A 342 10.43 -22.15 -15.41
C THR A 342 11.43 -23.27 -15.15
N THR A 343 11.10 -24.50 -15.53
CA THR A 343 12.00 -25.66 -15.36
C THR A 343 12.54 -26.14 -16.68
N GLU A 344 13.72 -26.76 -16.68
CA GLU A 344 14.30 -27.44 -17.83
C GLU A 344 14.52 -28.95 -17.51
N PRO A 345 13.79 -29.86 -18.18
CA PRO A 345 12.70 -29.59 -19.14
C PRO A 345 11.44 -29.05 -18.44
N PRO A 346 10.54 -28.36 -19.17
CA PRO A 346 9.30 -27.84 -18.59
C PRO A 346 8.44 -28.94 -17.97
N ILE A 347 7.98 -28.74 -16.72
CA ILE A 347 7.21 -29.75 -15.99
C ILE A 347 5.69 -29.50 -15.95
N TYR A 348 5.23 -28.33 -16.29
CA TYR A 348 3.85 -27.88 -16.08
C TYR A 348 2.75 -28.70 -16.80
N ASN A 349 3.11 -29.48 -17.84
CA ASN A 349 2.17 -30.37 -18.55
C ASN A 349 2.57 -31.84 -18.46
N THR A 350 3.46 -32.22 -17.57
CA THR A 350 4.06 -33.55 -17.59
C THR A 350 3.56 -34.49 -16.47
N GLY A 351 2.83 -33.93 -15.48
CA GLY A 351 2.49 -34.66 -14.26
C GLY A 351 3.69 -34.97 -13.36
N ARG A 352 4.88 -34.46 -13.69
CA ARG A 352 6.06 -34.58 -12.84
C ARG A 352 6.02 -33.53 -11.73
N ASP A 353 6.46 -33.90 -10.56
CA ASP A 353 6.67 -32.97 -9.46
C ASP A 353 8.11 -32.44 -9.45
N ILE A 354 8.35 -31.36 -8.69
CA ILE A 354 9.68 -30.84 -8.43
C ILE A 354 10.42 -31.78 -7.50
N ASP A 355 11.62 -32.16 -7.91
CA ASP A 355 12.54 -32.99 -7.15
C ASP A 355 13.96 -32.39 -7.17
N ALA A 356 14.88 -32.97 -6.43
CA ALA A 356 16.25 -32.49 -6.31
C ALA A 356 17.04 -32.43 -7.64
N SER A 357 16.52 -33.03 -8.72
CA SER A 357 17.11 -32.96 -10.07
C SER A 357 16.50 -31.87 -10.95
N THR A 358 15.49 -31.16 -10.47
CA THR A 358 14.82 -30.08 -11.20
C THR A 358 15.75 -28.88 -11.35
N HIS A 359 15.89 -28.37 -12.57
CA HIS A 359 16.66 -27.14 -12.85
C HIS A 359 15.71 -26.00 -13.15
N PHE A 360 15.95 -24.86 -12.48
CA PHE A 360 15.17 -23.65 -12.65
C PHE A 360 15.90 -22.63 -13.51
N VAL A 361 15.20 -22.05 -14.48
CA VAL A 361 15.73 -21.01 -15.35
C VAL A 361 14.83 -19.78 -15.36
N PRO A 362 15.39 -18.56 -15.44
CA PRO A 362 14.60 -17.33 -15.53
C PRO A 362 13.63 -17.34 -16.72
N LYS A 363 12.37 -16.97 -16.47
CA LYS A 363 11.35 -16.80 -17.51
C LYS A 363 11.38 -15.36 -18.01
N GLU A 364 12.23 -15.11 -19.02
CA GLU A 364 12.41 -13.76 -19.56
C GLU A 364 11.28 -13.37 -20.53
N PRO A 365 10.86 -12.08 -20.57
CA PRO A 365 11.37 -10.92 -19.81
C PRO A 365 10.71 -10.73 -18.42
N TYR A 366 9.84 -11.63 -17.99
CA TYR A 366 9.07 -11.54 -16.75
C TYR A 366 9.97 -11.52 -15.50
N TYR A 367 10.97 -12.39 -15.46
CA TYR A 367 11.96 -12.44 -14.37
C TYR A 367 12.70 -11.11 -14.22
N SER A 368 13.25 -10.60 -15.33
CA SER A 368 13.97 -9.32 -15.33
C SER A 368 13.07 -8.14 -14.97
N ALA A 369 11.80 -8.14 -15.37
CA ALA A 369 10.84 -7.10 -15.00
C ALA A 369 10.63 -7.07 -13.48
N TYR A 370 10.49 -8.22 -12.83
CA TYR A 370 10.36 -8.28 -11.37
C TYR A 370 11.67 -7.93 -10.65
N LYS A 371 12.80 -8.50 -11.12
CA LYS A 371 14.13 -8.27 -10.54
C LYS A 371 14.52 -6.80 -10.54
N ASN A 372 14.32 -6.13 -11.67
CA ASN A 372 14.77 -4.75 -11.88
C ASN A 372 13.79 -3.70 -11.32
N PHE A 373 12.61 -4.11 -10.88
CA PHE A 373 11.69 -3.19 -10.22
C PHE A 373 12.30 -2.74 -8.88
N PRO A 374 12.41 -1.42 -8.63
CA PRO A 374 12.98 -0.90 -7.39
C PRO A 374 12.04 -1.17 -6.22
N LYS A 375 12.24 -2.31 -5.56
CA LYS A 375 11.49 -2.65 -4.34
C LYS A 375 12.06 -1.85 -3.16
N PRO A 376 11.21 -1.43 -2.20
CA PRO A 376 11.70 -0.90 -0.95
C PRO A 376 12.48 -2.02 -0.25
N ILE A 377 13.79 -1.89 -0.21
CA ILE A 377 14.63 -2.81 0.56
C ILE A 377 14.41 -2.47 2.03
N ALA A 378 13.94 -3.43 2.82
CA ALA A 378 14.13 -3.35 4.25
C ALA A 378 15.65 -3.26 4.46
N SER A 379 16.16 -2.09 4.83
CA SER A 379 17.58 -1.96 5.04
C SER A 379 17.95 -2.88 6.20
N SER A 380 18.71 -3.93 5.91
CA SER A 380 19.51 -4.67 6.87
C SER A 380 20.69 -3.81 7.36
N ALA A 381 20.55 -2.47 7.28
CA ALA A 381 21.46 -1.57 7.96
C ALA A 381 21.29 -1.79 9.47
N PRO A 382 22.39 -1.95 10.21
CA PRO A 382 22.31 -2.08 11.65
C PRO A 382 21.47 -0.92 12.19
N SER A 383 20.60 -1.23 13.13
CA SER A 383 19.75 -0.32 13.89
C SER A 383 20.53 0.95 14.27
N GLY A 384 20.44 2.01 13.46
CA GLY A 384 21.20 3.24 13.68
C GLY A 384 20.92 4.36 12.71
N SER A 385 20.60 4.13 11.46
CA SER A 385 20.34 5.22 10.53
C SER A 385 19.30 4.84 9.48
N GLY A 386 18.04 4.98 9.81
CA GLY A 386 16.93 4.98 8.84
C GLY A 386 17.02 6.13 7.82
N MET A 387 18.22 6.59 7.51
CA MET A 387 18.56 7.78 6.76
C MET A 387 19.06 7.40 5.37
N LEU A 388 18.47 7.99 4.35
CA LEU A 388 18.93 7.89 2.97
C LEU A 388 19.65 9.19 2.60
N VAL A 389 20.94 9.08 2.28
CA VAL A 389 21.80 10.23 1.96
C VAL A 389 21.87 10.43 0.45
N PHE A 390 21.73 11.67 0.00
CA PHE A 390 21.84 12.06 -1.41
C PHE A 390 23.04 13.00 -1.61
N PRO A 391 24.22 12.45 -2.02
CA PRO A 391 25.43 13.26 -2.23
C PRO A 391 25.25 14.39 -3.26
N GLN A 392 24.34 14.19 -4.23
CA GLN A 392 24.07 15.16 -5.30
C GLN A 392 23.53 16.48 -4.76
N THR A 393 22.69 16.43 -3.74
CA THR A 393 22.08 17.62 -3.12
C THR A 393 22.67 17.94 -1.75
N GLY A 394 23.32 16.98 -1.11
CA GLY A 394 23.82 17.08 0.26
C GLY A 394 22.70 17.02 1.30
N HIS A 395 21.54 16.45 0.94
CA HIS A 395 20.41 16.28 1.85
C HIS A 395 20.15 14.82 2.18
N VAL A 396 19.42 14.61 3.25
CA VAL A 396 19.01 13.28 3.72
C VAL A 396 17.49 13.18 3.76
N ILE A 397 16.99 11.96 3.58
CA ILE A 397 15.60 11.64 3.86
C ILE A 397 15.58 10.58 4.96
N GLN A 398 14.74 10.75 5.97
CA GLN A 398 14.69 9.87 7.12
C GLN A 398 13.26 9.65 7.62
N SER A 399 13.10 8.69 8.52
CA SER A 399 11.85 8.45 9.25
C SER A 399 10.64 8.27 8.31
N GLU A 400 9.49 8.75 8.72
CA GLU A 400 8.24 8.66 7.97
C GLU A 400 8.25 9.40 6.63
N LEU A 401 9.09 10.45 6.48
CA LEU A 401 9.30 11.13 5.19
C LEU A 401 9.96 10.22 4.18
N ARG A 402 10.94 9.41 4.60
CA ARG A 402 11.56 8.40 3.74
C ARG A 402 10.55 7.35 3.31
N ALA A 403 9.79 6.80 4.24
CA ALA A 403 8.76 5.81 3.94
C ALA A 403 7.71 6.35 2.95
N ALA A 404 7.30 7.62 3.11
CA ALA A 404 6.38 8.26 2.19
C ALA A 404 7.00 8.55 0.82
N TRP A 405 8.26 9.01 0.77
CA TRP A 405 8.99 9.24 -0.47
C TRP A 405 9.11 7.95 -1.29
N GLU A 406 9.51 6.85 -0.66
CA GLU A 406 9.62 5.53 -1.29
C GLU A 406 8.25 5.04 -1.79
N ARG A 407 7.21 5.13 -0.97
CA ARG A 407 5.83 4.76 -1.29
C ARG A 407 5.26 5.54 -2.48
N LEU A 408 5.58 6.81 -2.59
CA LEU A 408 5.10 7.71 -3.64
C LEU A 408 5.94 7.67 -4.92
N GLY A 409 6.80 6.67 -5.09
CA GLY A 409 7.59 6.46 -6.30
C GLY A 409 8.97 7.11 -6.31
N GLY A 410 9.42 7.63 -5.17
CA GLY A 410 10.79 8.04 -4.92
C GLY A 410 11.38 8.97 -5.98
N MET A 411 12.53 8.56 -6.52
CA MET A 411 13.25 9.31 -7.56
C MET A 411 12.42 9.61 -8.81
N THR A 412 11.54 8.69 -9.20
CA THR A 412 10.74 8.86 -10.44
C THR A 412 9.70 9.96 -10.28
N THR A 413 9.07 10.05 -9.12
CA THR A 413 7.89 10.89 -8.88
C THR A 413 8.25 12.18 -8.15
N LEU A 414 8.93 12.08 -7.01
CA LEU A 414 9.31 13.23 -6.19
C LEU A 414 10.71 13.78 -6.52
N GLY A 415 11.59 12.93 -7.02
CA GLY A 415 12.98 13.33 -7.32
C GLY A 415 13.87 13.41 -6.08
N LEU A 416 14.98 14.10 -6.21
CA LEU A 416 15.95 14.34 -5.15
C LEU A 416 15.38 15.27 -4.07
N PRO A 417 15.73 15.08 -2.78
CA PRO A 417 15.44 16.07 -1.75
C PRO A 417 16.21 17.36 -2.04
N ARG A 418 15.53 18.49 -1.92
CA ARG A 418 16.07 19.83 -2.19
C ARG A 418 16.27 20.65 -0.92
N THR A 419 15.71 20.18 0.20
CA THR A 419 15.86 20.82 1.51
C THR A 419 16.24 19.80 2.56
N ALA A 420 16.85 20.28 3.65
CA ALA A 420 16.77 19.62 4.93
C ALA A 420 15.29 19.48 5.36
N GLU A 421 15.01 18.61 6.32
CA GLU A 421 13.74 18.61 7.01
C GLU A 421 13.61 19.89 7.84
N TYR A 422 12.48 20.61 7.71
CA TYR A 422 12.24 21.87 8.41
C TYR A 422 10.80 21.96 8.93
N ALA A 423 10.58 22.86 9.88
CA ALA A 423 9.25 23.18 10.37
C ALA A 423 8.60 24.24 9.47
N ARG A 424 7.36 23.99 9.05
CA ARG A 424 6.54 24.92 8.26
C ARG A 424 5.19 25.11 8.93
N ARG A 425 4.74 26.37 8.97
CA ARG A 425 3.38 26.67 9.42
C ARG A 425 2.39 26.46 8.27
N ASP A 426 1.38 25.61 8.49
CA ASP A 426 0.32 25.41 7.50
C ASP A 426 -0.67 26.59 7.57
N PRO A 427 -0.90 27.31 6.46
CA PRO A 427 -1.83 28.43 6.45
C PRO A 427 -3.29 28.01 6.66
N ALA A 428 -3.64 26.75 6.42
CA ALA A 428 -5.00 26.25 6.54
C ALA A 428 -5.47 26.13 8.01
N ASP A 429 -4.56 25.72 8.93
CA ASP A 429 -4.90 25.51 10.33
C ASP A 429 -3.97 26.25 11.32
N GLY A 430 -2.95 26.93 10.82
CA GLY A 430 -2.00 27.70 11.58
C GLY A 430 -1.02 26.88 12.43
N ARG A 431 -0.98 25.55 12.28
CA ARG A 431 -0.09 24.65 13.02
C ARG A 431 1.25 24.48 12.32
N TRP A 432 2.26 24.09 13.12
CA TRP A 432 3.60 23.78 12.60
C TRP A 432 3.70 22.30 12.30
N TYR A 433 4.24 21.97 11.11
CA TYR A 433 4.44 20.61 10.63
C TYR A 433 5.88 20.41 10.16
N ARG A 434 6.39 19.20 10.33
CA ARG A 434 7.64 18.76 9.73
C ARG A 434 7.43 18.60 8.22
N THR A 435 8.35 19.15 7.44
CA THR A 435 8.21 19.27 5.99
C THR A 435 9.55 19.05 5.32
N GLN A 436 9.54 18.47 4.12
CA GLN A 436 10.71 18.37 3.26
C GLN A 436 10.31 18.59 1.80
N ASP A 437 11.09 19.41 1.07
CA ASP A 437 10.88 19.68 -0.34
C ASP A 437 11.78 18.80 -1.22
N PHE A 438 11.22 18.41 -2.34
CA PHE A 438 11.84 17.60 -3.38
C PHE A 438 11.79 18.34 -4.71
N GLU A 439 12.51 17.85 -5.73
CA GLU A 439 12.51 18.46 -7.06
C GLU A 439 11.11 18.61 -7.66
N ARG A 440 10.21 17.65 -7.39
CA ARG A 440 8.89 17.56 -8.04
C ARG A 440 7.72 17.64 -7.08
N GLY A 441 7.96 17.91 -5.80
CA GLY A 441 6.89 17.99 -4.82
C GLY A 441 7.37 18.32 -3.41
N ARG A 442 6.45 18.27 -2.46
CA ARG A 442 6.69 18.49 -1.03
C ARG A 442 5.97 17.42 -0.22
N LEU A 443 6.63 16.93 0.82
CA LEU A 443 6.02 16.06 1.81
C LEU A 443 5.83 16.81 3.14
N ILE A 444 4.71 16.57 3.81
CA ILE A 444 4.35 17.17 5.09
C ILE A 444 3.92 16.07 6.07
N VAL A 445 4.48 16.07 7.25
CA VAL A 445 4.15 15.12 8.33
C VAL A 445 3.05 15.71 9.19
N ARG A 446 1.86 15.14 9.13
CA ARG A 446 0.71 15.53 9.94
C ARG A 446 0.57 14.60 11.14
N PRO A 447 0.67 15.10 12.38
CA PRO A 447 0.38 14.28 13.55
C PRO A 447 -1.10 13.92 13.54
N THR A 448 -1.39 12.67 13.82
CA THR A 448 -2.77 12.20 14.05
C THR A 448 -3.17 12.45 15.51
N ALA A 449 -4.47 12.55 15.78
CA ALA A 449 -4.96 12.64 17.14
C ALA A 449 -4.66 11.34 17.90
N ASP A 450 -4.32 11.46 19.19
CA ASP A 450 -4.30 10.39 20.18
C ASP A 450 -3.38 9.17 19.89
N GLY A 451 -2.09 9.43 19.65
CA GLY A 451 -1.07 8.37 19.66
C GLY A 451 -1.03 7.46 18.43
N GLN A 452 -1.82 7.77 17.42
CA GLN A 452 -1.69 7.11 16.11
C GLN A 452 -0.40 7.56 15.39
N PRO A 453 0.19 6.73 14.52
CA PRO A 453 1.34 7.12 13.71
C PRO A 453 1.08 8.40 12.92
N ALA A 454 2.08 9.26 12.80
CA ALA A 454 1.98 10.45 11.98
C ALA A 454 1.68 10.07 10.51
N HIS A 455 0.78 10.81 9.88
CA HIS A 455 0.45 10.64 8.47
C HIS A 455 1.32 11.58 7.62
N VAL A 456 1.88 11.08 6.51
CA VAL A 456 2.66 11.88 5.58
C VAL A 456 1.90 12.05 4.27
N ASP A 457 1.60 13.30 3.96
CA ASP A 457 0.89 13.72 2.75
C ASP A 457 1.83 14.42 1.76
N ALA A 458 1.47 14.34 0.47
CA ALA A 458 1.97 15.29 -0.52
C ALA A 458 1.24 16.63 -0.34
N ASP A 459 2.01 17.71 -0.17
CA ASP A 459 1.46 19.05 0.09
C ASP A 459 1.04 19.77 -1.20
N LEU A 460 0.12 20.74 -1.08
CA LEU A 460 -0.44 21.55 -2.16
C LEU A 460 0.58 22.61 -2.66
N ILE A 461 1.73 22.15 -3.14
CA ILE A 461 2.88 22.99 -3.48
C ILE A 461 2.62 23.92 -4.68
N VAL A 462 1.72 23.52 -5.58
CA VAL A 462 1.50 24.21 -6.86
C VAL A 462 0.92 25.61 -6.68
N ASN A 463 0.15 25.86 -5.63
CA ASN A 463 -0.40 27.19 -5.37
C ASN A 463 0.69 28.26 -5.29
N ALA A 464 1.83 27.97 -4.66
CA ALA A 464 2.95 28.92 -4.57
C ALA A 464 3.53 29.26 -5.97
N VAL A 465 3.60 28.26 -6.84
CA VAL A 465 4.06 28.44 -8.22
C VAL A 465 3.07 29.28 -9.03
N LEU A 466 1.77 29.01 -8.92
CA LEU A 466 0.72 29.77 -9.62
C LEU A 466 0.68 31.23 -9.14
N GLN A 467 0.89 31.46 -7.85
CA GLN A 467 1.00 32.82 -7.28
C GLN A 467 2.23 33.55 -7.85
N ALA A 468 3.38 32.92 -7.88
CA ALA A 468 4.60 33.50 -8.45
C ALA A 468 4.46 33.81 -9.95
N LYS A 469 3.67 33.02 -10.68
CA LYS A 469 3.33 33.28 -12.09
C LYS A 469 2.24 34.35 -12.29
N GLY A 470 1.61 34.84 -11.21
CA GLY A 470 0.49 35.78 -11.27
C GLY A 470 -0.81 35.14 -11.78
N TRP A 471 -0.92 33.82 -11.76
CA TRP A 471 -2.10 33.08 -12.18
C TRP A 471 -3.08 32.79 -11.02
N LEU A 472 -2.64 33.02 -9.81
CA LEU A 472 -3.43 32.91 -8.58
C LEU A 472 -3.13 34.13 -7.69
N ASP A 473 -4.15 34.92 -7.34
CA ASP A 473 -4.00 36.04 -6.42
C ASP A 473 -3.76 35.51 -4.99
N PRO A 474 -2.67 35.89 -4.33
CA PRO A 474 -2.33 35.36 -3.00
C PRO A 474 -3.29 35.83 -1.90
N ASN A 475 -4.01 36.93 -2.08
CA ASN A 475 -4.89 37.52 -1.08
C ASN A 475 -6.34 37.06 -1.22
N THR A 476 -6.81 36.91 -2.46
CA THR A 476 -8.20 36.59 -2.76
C THR A 476 -8.40 35.14 -3.18
N GLY A 477 -7.33 34.44 -3.58
CA GLY A 477 -7.41 33.11 -4.19
C GLY A 477 -8.02 33.11 -5.60
N THR A 478 -8.19 34.32 -6.21
CA THR A 478 -8.78 34.44 -7.54
C THR A 478 -7.83 33.93 -8.60
N ALA A 479 -8.28 32.97 -9.41
CA ALA A 479 -7.52 32.41 -10.52
C ALA A 479 -7.64 33.28 -11.78
N SER A 480 -6.56 33.38 -12.56
CA SER A 480 -6.49 34.15 -13.81
C SER A 480 -5.61 33.44 -14.83
N GLY A 481 -5.64 33.88 -16.07
CA GLY A 481 -4.86 33.27 -17.15
C GLY A 481 -5.11 31.76 -17.27
N PRO A 482 -4.06 30.92 -17.36
CA PRO A 482 -4.22 29.48 -17.49
C PRO A 482 -4.90 28.78 -16.31
N ALA A 483 -4.94 29.41 -15.14
CA ALA A 483 -5.62 28.90 -13.96
C ALA A 483 -7.11 29.30 -13.90
N ALA A 484 -7.56 30.22 -14.78
CA ALA A 484 -8.98 30.55 -14.87
C ALA A 484 -9.81 29.37 -15.39
N SER A 485 -11.02 29.22 -14.84
CA SER A 485 -11.90 28.12 -15.21
C SER A 485 -12.19 28.07 -16.71
N GLU A 486 -12.13 26.88 -17.27
CA GLU A 486 -12.43 26.57 -18.66
C GLU A 486 -13.90 26.14 -18.82
N PRO A 487 -14.49 26.23 -20.03
CA PRO A 487 -15.75 25.57 -20.31
C PRO A 487 -15.64 24.04 -20.20
N ALA A 488 -16.69 23.39 -19.72
CA ALA A 488 -16.71 21.93 -19.70
C ALA A 488 -16.52 21.37 -21.12
N PRO A 489 -15.65 20.34 -21.30
CA PRO A 489 -15.38 19.77 -22.61
C PRO A 489 -16.64 19.13 -23.21
N ALA A 490 -16.80 19.30 -24.53
CA ALA A 490 -17.94 18.73 -25.27
C ALA A 490 -17.80 17.21 -25.49
N THR A 491 -16.62 16.63 -25.24
CA THR A 491 -16.32 15.21 -25.46
C THR A 491 -16.03 14.50 -24.14
N LEU A 492 -16.24 13.18 -24.11
CA LEU A 492 -15.97 12.33 -22.94
C LEU A 492 -14.48 11.89 -22.84
N ASP A 493 -13.61 12.40 -23.71
CA ASP A 493 -12.19 12.03 -23.73
C ASP A 493 -11.37 12.66 -22.61
N ALA A 494 -11.95 13.64 -21.92
CA ALA A 494 -11.32 14.32 -20.79
C ALA A 494 -12.11 14.09 -19.50
N PHE A 495 -11.41 14.00 -18.37
CA PHE A 495 -12.04 14.02 -17.05
C PHE A 495 -12.26 15.47 -16.63
N TRP A 496 -13.52 15.89 -16.60
CA TRP A 496 -13.90 17.23 -16.15
C TRP A 496 -14.11 17.29 -14.64
N PHE A 497 -13.47 18.24 -14.00
CA PHE A 497 -13.61 18.53 -12.58
C PHE A 497 -14.32 19.89 -12.40
N ALA A 498 -15.64 19.86 -12.26
CA ALA A 498 -16.46 21.07 -12.15
C ALA A 498 -16.01 21.99 -11.00
N ILE A 499 -15.55 21.42 -9.88
CA ILE A 499 -15.08 22.16 -8.70
C ILE A 499 -13.74 22.87 -8.96
N ALA A 500 -12.90 22.30 -9.83
CA ALA A 500 -11.61 22.87 -10.22
C ALA A 500 -11.75 23.80 -11.44
N GLY A 501 -12.83 23.64 -12.22
CA GLY A 501 -13.04 24.35 -13.47
C GLY A 501 -12.07 23.93 -14.60
N HIS A 502 -11.49 22.73 -14.52
CA HIS A 502 -10.51 22.23 -15.47
C HIS A 502 -10.72 20.76 -15.79
N SER A 503 -10.19 20.31 -16.93
CA SER A 503 -10.20 18.91 -17.33
C SER A 503 -8.81 18.31 -17.34
N VAL A 504 -8.73 16.98 -17.18
CA VAL A 504 -7.54 16.18 -17.47
C VAL A 504 -7.78 15.40 -18.76
N ALA A 505 -7.13 15.83 -19.81
CA ALA A 505 -7.26 15.25 -21.16
C ALA A 505 -5.98 14.54 -21.62
N PRO A 506 -6.01 13.77 -22.71
CA PRO A 506 -4.78 13.33 -23.36
C PRO A 506 -3.86 14.53 -23.70
N PRO A 507 -2.53 14.37 -23.59
CA PRO A 507 -1.80 13.14 -23.24
C PRO A 507 -1.68 12.87 -21.73
N PHE A 508 -2.05 13.81 -20.86
CA PHE A 508 -1.79 13.76 -19.41
C PHE A 508 -2.70 12.77 -18.66
N ARG A 509 -3.90 12.48 -19.17
CA ARG A 509 -4.89 11.66 -18.49
C ARG A 509 -4.36 10.28 -18.08
N ALA A 510 -3.67 9.59 -18.98
CA ALA A 510 -3.16 8.24 -18.70
C ALA A 510 -2.13 8.26 -17.57
N VAL A 511 -1.16 9.18 -17.62
CA VAL A 511 -0.12 9.31 -16.59
C VAL A 511 -0.71 9.81 -15.28
N TRP A 512 -1.64 10.75 -15.30
CA TRP A 512 -2.35 11.21 -14.11
C TRP A 512 -3.08 10.06 -13.41
N GLN A 513 -3.78 9.18 -14.16
CA GLN A 513 -4.44 7.99 -13.61
C GLN A 513 -3.44 7.00 -13.01
N GLN A 514 -2.37 6.70 -13.75
CA GLN A 514 -1.32 5.77 -13.32
C GLN A 514 -0.57 6.26 -12.07
N ALA A 515 -0.41 7.57 -11.94
CA ALA A 515 0.22 8.20 -10.79
C ALA A 515 -0.69 8.31 -9.55
N GLY A 516 -1.85 7.65 -9.53
CA GLY A 516 -2.78 7.71 -8.40
C GLY A 516 -3.78 8.88 -8.44
N GLY A 517 -3.86 9.60 -9.55
CA GLY A 517 -4.89 10.59 -9.83
C GLY A 517 -5.09 11.63 -8.72
N LEU A 518 -6.31 11.69 -8.20
CA LEU A 518 -6.69 12.63 -7.13
C LEU A 518 -5.88 12.46 -5.84
N VAL A 519 -5.40 11.25 -5.55
CA VAL A 519 -4.69 10.97 -4.30
C VAL A 519 -3.29 11.57 -4.33
N PHE A 520 -2.58 11.42 -5.44
CA PHE A 520 -1.19 11.88 -5.55
C PHE A 520 -1.09 13.28 -6.18
N LEU A 521 -1.49 13.44 -7.44
CA LEU A 521 -1.39 14.73 -8.14
C LEU A 521 -2.49 15.71 -7.72
N GLY A 522 -3.64 15.21 -7.29
CA GLY A 522 -4.80 16.05 -7.00
C GLY A 522 -5.60 16.46 -8.24
N MET A 523 -6.49 17.44 -8.05
CA MET A 523 -7.28 18.02 -9.14
C MET A 523 -6.41 18.89 -10.05
N PRO A 524 -6.76 19.03 -11.34
CA PRO A 524 -6.09 20.00 -12.22
C PRO A 524 -6.32 21.43 -11.71
N ARG A 525 -5.26 22.23 -11.76
CA ARG A 525 -5.24 23.64 -11.35
C ARG A 525 -5.13 24.59 -12.56
N THR A 526 -4.85 24.05 -13.73
CA THR A 526 -4.83 24.77 -15.00
C THR A 526 -5.41 23.91 -16.11
N GLY A 527 -5.79 24.55 -17.20
CA GLY A 527 -5.84 23.90 -18.50
C GLY A 527 -4.45 23.42 -18.95
N VAL A 528 -4.40 22.86 -20.15
CA VAL A 528 -3.14 22.53 -20.81
C VAL A 528 -2.49 23.81 -21.31
N VAL A 529 -1.21 24.01 -20.95
CA VAL A 529 -0.43 25.24 -21.25
C VAL A 529 0.84 24.89 -21.99
N THR A 530 1.33 25.79 -22.82
CA THR A 530 2.68 25.66 -23.41
C THR A 530 3.62 26.66 -22.72
N GLU A 531 4.64 26.15 -22.06
CA GLU A 531 5.69 26.92 -21.41
C GLU A 531 7.05 26.55 -21.99
N ASN A 532 7.80 27.54 -22.47
CA ASN A 532 9.12 27.34 -23.07
C ASN A 532 9.16 26.24 -24.16
N GLY A 533 8.07 26.10 -24.91
CA GLY A 533 7.94 25.08 -25.95
C GLY A 533 7.53 23.69 -25.46
N ILE A 534 7.31 23.49 -24.16
CA ILE A 534 6.86 22.26 -23.56
C ILE A 534 5.38 22.38 -23.19
N VAL A 535 4.58 21.39 -23.54
CA VAL A 535 3.17 21.32 -23.16
C VAL A 535 3.09 20.78 -21.73
N VAL A 536 2.43 21.53 -20.85
CA VAL A 536 2.36 21.20 -19.42
C VAL A 536 0.94 21.32 -18.87
N GLN A 537 0.67 20.63 -17.77
CA GLN A 537 -0.54 20.83 -16.98
C GLN A 537 -0.20 20.79 -15.48
N TYR A 538 -0.71 21.75 -14.72
CA TYR A 538 -0.53 21.85 -13.28
C TYR A 538 -1.70 21.21 -12.56
N PHE A 539 -1.35 20.48 -11.49
CA PHE A 539 -2.26 19.84 -10.56
C PHE A 539 -2.02 20.40 -9.15
N GLU A 540 -2.83 20.04 -8.17
CA GLU A 540 -2.66 20.56 -6.80
C GLU A 540 -1.29 20.27 -6.19
N ARG A 541 -0.68 19.12 -6.54
CA ARG A 541 0.55 18.63 -5.90
C ARG A 541 1.71 18.38 -6.86
N GLY A 542 1.51 18.62 -8.14
CA GLY A 542 2.54 18.35 -9.13
C GLY A 542 2.25 18.97 -10.49
N ARG A 543 3.16 18.79 -11.43
CA ARG A 543 3.05 19.20 -12.83
C ARG A 543 3.41 18.02 -13.72
N LEU A 544 2.66 17.83 -14.80
CA LEU A 544 3.00 16.92 -15.88
C LEU A 544 3.45 17.72 -17.11
N GLU A 545 4.44 17.20 -17.83
CA GLU A 545 5.09 17.80 -18.98
C GLU A 545 5.16 16.81 -20.14
N LEU A 546 4.86 17.25 -21.34
CA LEU A 546 4.97 16.44 -22.55
C LEU A 546 6.31 16.72 -23.25
N HIS A 547 7.21 15.75 -23.25
CA HIS A 547 8.49 15.77 -23.93
C HIS A 547 8.45 14.79 -25.12
N GLY A 548 8.27 15.30 -26.33
CA GLY A 548 7.96 14.46 -27.50
C GLY A 548 6.64 13.72 -27.28
N ASP A 549 6.65 12.38 -27.31
CA ASP A 549 5.48 11.54 -27.06
C ASP A 549 5.39 11.03 -25.59
N ALA A 550 6.37 11.38 -24.73
CA ALA A 550 6.45 10.92 -23.36
C ALA A 550 6.01 12.00 -22.36
N VAL A 551 5.19 11.59 -21.37
CA VAL A 551 4.76 12.46 -20.28
C VAL A 551 5.64 12.24 -19.05
N TRP A 552 6.17 13.34 -18.53
CA TRP A 552 7.11 13.36 -17.41
C TRP A 552 6.54 14.17 -16.24
N PHE A 553 7.05 13.91 -15.04
CA PHE A 553 6.80 14.76 -13.88
C PHE A 553 7.72 15.99 -13.94
N GLY A 554 7.13 17.20 -13.96
CA GLY A 554 7.85 18.44 -13.97
C GLY A 554 8.43 18.83 -12.60
N SER A 555 9.51 19.63 -12.60
CA SER A 555 10.25 20.03 -11.40
C SER A 555 9.54 21.15 -10.61
N VAL A 556 8.26 21.02 -10.35
CA VAL A 556 7.42 22.02 -9.67
C VAL A 556 7.90 22.34 -8.25
N GLY A 557 8.57 21.39 -7.59
CA GLY A 557 9.20 21.62 -6.29
C GLY A 557 10.34 22.66 -6.38
N ASN A 558 11.21 22.53 -7.38
CA ASN A 558 12.25 23.54 -7.63
C ASN A 558 11.63 24.91 -7.95
N ASP A 559 10.58 24.95 -8.79
CA ASP A 559 9.90 26.20 -9.13
C ASP A 559 9.34 26.90 -7.87
N ALA A 560 8.77 26.14 -6.95
CA ALA A 560 8.25 26.66 -5.68
C ALA A 560 9.38 27.18 -4.77
N LEU A 561 10.52 26.50 -4.72
CA LEU A 561 11.69 26.94 -3.93
C LEU A 561 12.35 28.18 -4.53
N ILE A 562 12.40 28.30 -5.86
CA ILE A 562 12.83 29.52 -6.54
C ILE A 562 11.88 30.67 -6.21
N ALA A 563 10.57 30.44 -6.29
CA ALA A 563 9.56 31.44 -5.95
C ALA A 563 9.63 31.93 -4.50
N GLN A 564 10.09 31.06 -3.57
CA GLN A 564 10.33 31.38 -2.16
C GLN A 564 11.69 32.03 -1.90
N GLY A 565 12.57 32.13 -2.91
CA GLY A 565 13.92 32.63 -2.76
C GLY A 565 14.87 31.68 -2.02
N TRP A 566 14.57 30.41 -1.96
CA TRP A 566 15.42 29.39 -1.33
C TRP A 566 16.36 28.71 -2.33
N LEU A 567 16.01 28.73 -3.61
CA LEU A 567 16.91 28.44 -4.70
C LEU A 567 17.09 29.73 -5.53
N ASP A 568 18.28 29.91 -6.10
CA ASP A 568 18.50 30.92 -7.11
C ASP A 568 17.87 30.56 -8.46
N ALA A 569 17.90 31.46 -9.43
CA ALA A 569 17.31 31.23 -10.75
C ALA A 569 17.95 30.06 -11.54
N ALA A 570 19.16 29.64 -11.16
CA ALA A 570 19.85 28.49 -11.73
C ALA A 570 19.58 27.19 -10.96
N GLY A 571 18.78 27.26 -9.89
CA GLY A 571 18.45 26.11 -9.02
C GLY A 571 19.53 25.79 -7.98
N GLY A 572 20.46 26.71 -7.75
CA GLY A 572 21.48 26.61 -6.71
C GLY A 572 20.91 26.95 -5.33
N PRO A 573 21.42 26.33 -4.24
CA PRO A 573 20.93 26.58 -2.88
C PRO A 573 21.32 27.99 -2.39
N VAL A 574 20.38 28.68 -1.76
CA VAL A 574 20.61 29.97 -1.12
C VAL A 574 21.09 29.73 0.32
N PRO A 575 22.22 30.35 0.75
CA PRO A 575 22.74 30.20 2.10
C PRO A 575 21.71 30.62 3.17
N ASN A 576 21.76 29.96 4.33
CA ASN A 576 20.87 30.17 5.47
C ASN A 576 19.37 29.84 5.21
N THR A 577 19.11 29.04 4.21
CA THR A 577 17.77 28.47 3.95
C THR A 577 17.79 26.94 4.14
N PRO A 578 16.65 26.27 4.21
CA PRO A 578 16.59 24.81 4.30
C PRO A 578 17.24 24.07 3.13
N THR A 579 17.57 24.77 2.02
CA THR A 579 18.29 24.20 0.87
C THR A 579 19.81 24.11 1.08
N ALA A 580 20.35 24.68 2.17
CA ALA A 580 21.76 24.54 2.52
C ALA A 580 22.09 23.07 2.80
N ARG A 581 23.23 22.60 2.31
CA ARG A 581 23.64 21.20 2.43
C ARG A 581 23.79 20.77 3.89
N GLU A 582 23.20 19.66 4.26
CA GLU A 582 23.34 19.02 5.58
C GLU A 582 24.60 18.14 5.65
N TRP A 583 25.06 17.67 4.49
CA TRP A 583 26.18 16.77 4.38
C TRP A 583 27.13 17.23 3.26
N ALA A 584 28.39 17.35 3.59
CA ALA A 584 29.43 17.89 2.69
C ALA A 584 30.28 16.80 2.00
N GLY A 585 29.97 15.51 2.19
CA GLY A 585 30.72 14.38 1.62
C GLY A 585 31.74 13.81 2.55
#